data_1184d4cbbd626ef7425095f2e700d16f
#
_entry.id   1184d4cbbd626ef7425095f2e700d16f
#
_cell.length_a   1.000
_cell.length_b   1.000
_cell.length_c   1.000
_cell.angle_alpha   90.00
_cell.angle_beta   90.00
_cell.angle_gamma   90.00
#
_symmetry.space_group_name_H-M   'P 1'
#
loop_
_entity.id
_entity.type
_entity.pdbx_description
1 polymer ?
#
loop_
_entity_poly.entity_id
_entity_poly.type
_entity_poly.pdbx_seq_one_letter_code
_entity_poly.pdbx_strand_id
1 'polypeptide(L)'
;EKILIDHHQEPQKEVFAYGISNTEKSSTCEMVYDFIVESGNSNKLNTTIAQCLYTGVMTDTGSFRFPITSAAVHKMVAHLKELGLQHSIIHDNIYDNFLESRLRFTGFVLLNRMDVLYEYNTAIMSISKRDLQEFNIKTGDTEGLVNYLLTIEGIKFAAIVIDREEERKWSFRSKGNFDVNIFARKHFEGGGHINAAGGRSSDTLNNTTAKFYEVIKEYQQQLQ
;
A
#
# COMPACT_ATOMS: atom_id res chain seq x y z
N GLU A 1 -14.33 5.87 -26.17
CA GLU A 1 -14.05 6.90 -25.15
C GLU A 1 -13.52 6.22 -23.88
N LYS A 2 -12.61 6.89 -23.15
CA LYS A 2 -12.08 6.42 -21.89
C LYS A 2 -12.63 7.28 -20.76
N ILE A 3 -13.01 6.65 -19.65
CA ILE A 3 -13.53 7.32 -18.44
C ILE A 3 -12.53 7.08 -17.32
N LEU A 4 -12.23 8.11 -16.53
CA LEU A 4 -11.42 8.03 -15.33
C LEU A 4 -12.32 7.89 -14.09
N ILE A 5 -12.04 6.90 -13.24
CA ILE A 5 -12.49 6.84 -11.84
C ILE A 5 -11.25 6.51 -11.03
N ASP A 6 -10.74 7.47 -10.27
CA ASP A 6 -9.45 7.36 -9.60
C ASP A 6 -9.41 8.14 -8.29
N HIS A 7 -8.72 7.59 -7.28
CA HIS A 7 -8.50 8.25 -5.99
C HIS A 7 -7.03 8.60 -5.73
N HIS A 8 -6.14 8.37 -6.70
CA HIS A 8 -4.72 8.71 -6.58
C HIS A 8 -4.45 10.19 -6.84
N GLN A 9 -3.31 10.68 -6.35
CA GLN A 9 -2.83 12.02 -6.63
C GLN A 9 -2.28 12.11 -8.06
N GLU A 10 -2.46 13.29 -8.69
CA GLU A 10 -1.91 13.62 -10.02
C GLU A 10 -2.23 12.59 -11.13
N PRO A 11 -3.52 12.27 -11.36
CA PRO A 11 -3.91 11.39 -12.46
C PRO A 11 -3.61 12.04 -13.82
N GLN A 12 -3.29 11.21 -14.82
CA GLN A 12 -3.10 11.65 -16.22
C GLN A 12 -4.45 11.95 -16.89
N LYS A 13 -5.10 13.06 -16.50
CA LYS A 13 -6.47 13.40 -16.93
C LYS A 13 -6.60 13.58 -18.44
N GLU A 14 -5.53 14.00 -19.11
CA GLU A 14 -5.49 14.29 -20.55
C GLU A 14 -5.73 13.08 -21.46
N VAL A 15 -5.60 11.86 -20.95
CA VAL A 15 -5.86 10.62 -21.71
C VAL A 15 -7.31 10.15 -21.63
N PHE A 16 -8.15 10.84 -20.85
CA PHE A 16 -9.54 10.48 -20.61
C PHE A 16 -10.50 11.53 -21.16
N ALA A 17 -11.64 11.10 -21.74
CA ALA A 17 -12.66 11.99 -22.26
C ALA A 17 -13.38 12.75 -21.13
N TYR A 18 -13.62 12.07 -20.02
CA TYR A 18 -14.23 12.61 -18.79
C TYR A 18 -13.99 11.65 -17.62
N GLY A 19 -14.30 12.09 -16.43
CA GLY A 19 -14.16 11.23 -15.24
C GLY A 19 -14.15 12.01 -13.95
N ILE A 20 -13.94 11.26 -12.88
CA ILE A 20 -13.84 11.79 -11.52
C ILE A 20 -12.54 11.30 -10.88
N SER A 21 -11.83 12.22 -10.24
CA SER A 21 -10.65 11.93 -9.41
C SER A 21 -10.84 12.61 -8.07
N ASN A 22 -10.83 11.83 -6.98
CA ASN A 22 -11.04 12.35 -5.64
C ASN A 22 -10.16 11.62 -4.62
N THR A 23 -9.13 12.32 -4.15
CA THR A 23 -8.15 11.79 -3.18
C THR A 23 -8.66 11.69 -1.75
N GLU A 24 -9.86 12.21 -1.46
CA GLU A 24 -10.53 12.07 -0.16
C GLU A 24 -11.30 10.74 -0.03
N LYS A 25 -11.46 10.01 -1.15
CA LYS A 25 -12.08 8.70 -1.15
C LYS A 25 -11.08 7.63 -0.73
N SER A 26 -11.57 6.65 0.02
CA SER A 26 -10.73 5.57 0.59
C SER A 26 -10.18 4.61 -0.46
N SER A 27 -10.87 4.48 -1.57
CA SER A 27 -10.50 3.59 -2.68
C SER A 27 -11.27 3.93 -3.95
N THR A 28 -10.75 3.52 -5.09
CA THR A 28 -11.53 3.55 -6.35
C THR A 28 -12.80 2.70 -6.25
N CYS A 29 -12.80 1.62 -5.47
CA CYS A 29 -14.00 0.80 -5.25
C CYS A 29 -15.11 1.54 -4.49
N GLU A 30 -14.77 2.42 -3.53
CA GLU A 30 -15.75 3.33 -2.91
C GLU A 30 -16.38 4.24 -3.98
N MET A 31 -15.57 4.83 -4.85
CA MET A 31 -16.05 5.72 -5.92
C MET A 31 -16.95 4.99 -6.92
N VAL A 32 -16.62 3.75 -7.27
CA VAL A 32 -17.46 2.91 -8.14
C VAL A 32 -18.81 2.58 -7.47
N TYR A 33 -18.80 2.28 -6.17
CA TYR A 33 -20.02 2.08 -5.41
C TYR A 33 -20.89 3.34 -5.42
N ASP A 34 -20.31 4.50 -5.12
CA ASP A 34 -21.04 5.78 -5.14
C ASP A 34 -21.62 6.04 -6.52
N PHE A 35 -20.87 5.83 -7.59
CA PHE A 35 -21.35 5.97 -8.97
C PHE A 35 -22.55 5.06 -9.26
N ILE A 36 -22.53 3.80 -8.83
CA ILE A 36 -23.66 2.87 -9.02
C ILE A 36 -24.89 3.36 -8.26
N VAL A 37 -24.73 3.81 -7.01
CA VAL A 37 -25.84 4.27 -6.17
C VAL A 37 -26.42 5.58 -6.68
N GLU A 38 -25.59 6.58 -6.95
CA GLU A 38 -25.99 7.91 -7.40
C GLU A 38 -26.61 7.90 -8.80
N SER A 39 -26.21 6.96 -9.66
CA SER A 39 -26.86 6.75 -10.97
C SER A 39 -28.21 6.01 -10.89
N GLY A 40 -28.72 5.71 -9.69
CA GLY A 40 -30.00 5.03 -9.48
C GLY A 40 -29.96 3.52 -9.78
N ASN A 41 -28.79 2.91 -9.84
CA ASN A 41 -28.60 1.49 -10.18
C ASN A 41 -28.34 0.58 -8.97
N SER A 42 -28.67 1.01 -7.74
CA SER A 42 -28.47 0.21 -6.53
C SER A 42 -29.09 -1.19 -6.60
N ASN A 43 -30.21 -1.31 -7.32
CA ASN A 43 -30.90 -2.58 -7.54
C ASN A 43 -30.12 -3.58 -8.43
N LYS A 44 -29.06 -3.14 -9.09
CA LYS A 44 -28.16 -4.00 -9.88
C LYS A 44 -27.01 -4.56 -9.06
N LEU A 45 -26.78 -4.05 -7.85
CA LEU A 45 -25.81 -4.61 -6.94
C LEU A 45 -26.23 -6.03 -6.53
N ASN A 46 -25.30 -6.95 -6.63
CA ASN A 46 -25.47 -8.34 -6.21
C ASN A 46 -24.27 -8.79 -5.38
N THR A 47 -24.34 -9.99 -4.82
CA THR A 47 -23.26 -10.53 -3.96
C THR A 47 -21.90 -10.54 -4.62
N THR A 48 -21.81 -10.86 -5.92
CA THR A 48 -20.51 -10.88 -6.64
C THR A 48 -19.90 -9.48 -6.77
N ILE A 49 -20.71 -8.49 -7.14
CA ILE A 49 -20.27 -7.08 -7.18
C ILE A 49 -19.90 -6.62 -5.77
N ALA A 50 -20.68 -6.97 -4.76
CA ALA A 50 -20.41 -6.63 -3.37
C ALA A 50 -19.07 -7.20 -2.89
N GLN A 51 -18.73 -8.42 -3.27
CA GLN A 51 -17.42 -9.04 -2.95
C GLN A 51 -16.27 -8.25 -3.57
N CYS A 52 -16.36 -7.86 -4.85
CA CYS A 52 -15.32 -7.09 -5.53
C CYS A 52 -15.14 -5.70 -4.89
N LEU A 53 -16.23 -4.98 -4.66
CA LEU A 53 -16.20 -3.65 -4.05
C LEU A 53 -15.64 -3.70 -2.62
N TYR A 54 -16.08 -4.68 -1.82
CA TYR A 54 -15.58 -4.87 -0.47
C TYR A 54 -14.09 -5.17 -0.46
N THR A 55 -13.63 -6.06 -1.34
CA THR A 55 -12.20 -6.43 -1.42
C THR A 55 -11.33 -5.21 -1.67
N GLY A 56 -11.69 -4.36 -2.65
CA GLY A 56 -10.89 -3.17 -2.95
C GLY A 56 -10.89 -2.16 -1.80
N VAL A 57 -12.05 -1.88 -1.19
CA VAL A 57 -12.12 -0.98 -0.03
C VAL A 57 -11.33 -1.53 1.15
N MET A 58 -11.46 -2.83 1.45
CA MET A 58 -10.77 -3.49 2.56
C MET A 58 -9.24 -3.41 2.39
N THR A 59 -8.72 -3.68 1.20
CA THR A 59 -7.28 -3.66 0.95
C THR A 59 -6.71 -2.24 1.01
N ASP A 60 -7.37 -1.25 0.40
CA ASP A 60 -6.92 0.14 0.36
C ASP A 60 -7.02 0.85 1.71
N THR A 61 -7.94 0.42 2.58
CA THR A 61 -8.09 0.96 3.94
C THR A 61 -7.28 0.21 4.99
N GLY A 62 -6.45 -0.75 4.58
CA GLY A 62 -5.71 -1.60 5.50
C GLY A 62 -6.63 -2.34 6.48
N SER A 63 -7.69 -2.94 5.96
CA SER A 63 -8.74 -3.58 6.76
C SER A 63 -9.47 -2.58 7.68
N PHE A 64 -9.85 -1.44 7.12
CA PHE A 64 -10.59 -0.34 7.78
C PHE A 64 -9.85 0.37 8.93
N ARG A 65 -8.52 0.25 8.98
CA ARG A 65 -7.69 0.85 10.04
C ARG A 65 -7.14 2.23 9.70
N PHE A 66 -7.06 2.58 8.40
CA PHE A 66 -6.47 3.84 8.00
C PHE A 66 -7.42 5.01 8.23
N PRO A 67 -6.90 6.23 8.54
CA PRO A 67 -7.71 7.41 8.84
C PRO A 67 -8.69 7.80 7.73
N ILE A 68 -8.40 7.45 6.48
CA ILE A 68 -9.26 7.71 5.33
C ILE A 68 -10.57 6.89 5.36
N THR A 69 -10.70 5.92 6.28
CA THR A 69 -11.91 5.10 6.46
C THR A 69 -13.00 5.94 7.10
N SER A 70 -13.86 6.51 6.28
CA SER A 70 -14.95 7.39 6.71
C SER A 70 -16.19 6.62 7.21
N ALA A 71 -17.14 7.34 7.84
CA ALA A 71 -18.44 6.78 8.18
C ALA A 71 -19.22 6.33 6.92
N ALA A 72 -19.01 6.96 5.76
CA ALA A 72 -19.61 6.54 4.49
C ALA A 72 -19.13 5.16 4.07
N VAL A 73 -17.84 4.86 4.22
CA VAL A 73 -17.25 3.53 3.97
C VAL A 73 -17.95 2.46 4.84
N HIS A 74 -18.15 2.71 6.12
CA HIS A 74 -18.84 1.76 6.99
C HIS A 74 -20.31 1.55 6.62
N LYS A 75 -21.00 2.61 6.17
CA LYS A 75 -22.39 2.50 5.65
C LYS A 75 -22.42 1.69 4.35
N MET A 76 -21.47 1.92 3.44
CA MET A 76 -21.30 1.09 2.25
C MET A 76 -21.12 -0.38 2.63
N VAL A 77 -20.23 -0.70 3.55
CA VAL A 77 -19.99 -2.08 4.00
C VAL A 77 -21.28 -2.69 4.59
N ALA A 78 -22.03 -1.94 5.39
CA ALA A 78 -23.31 -2.40 5.94
C ALA A 78 -24.29 -2.78 4.81
N HIS A 79 -24.45 -1.92 3.80
CA HIS A 79 -25.29 -2.21 2.63
C HIS A 79 -24.79 -3.45 1.85
N LEU A 80 -23.48 -3.58 1.62
CA LEU A 80 -22.94 -4.77 0.96
C LEU A 80 -23.21 -6.06 1.77
N LYS A 81 -23.23 -5.98 3.10
CA LYS A 81 -23.59 -7.10 3.98
C LYS A 81 -25.07 -7.50 3.83
N GLU A 82 -25.97 -6.54 3.67
CA GLU A 82 -27.39 -6.80 3.42
C GLU A 82 -27.60 -7.54 2.09
N LEU A 83 -26.70 -7.36 1.11
CA LEU A 83 -26.67 -8.10 -0.15
C LEU A 83 -26.08 -9.53 -0.05
N GLY A 84 -25.79 -10.00 1.16
CA GLY A 84 -25.28 -11.35 1.41
C GLY A 84 -23.75 -11.49 1.37
N LEU A 85 -23.00 -10.37 1.46
CA LEU A 85 -21.54 -10.41 1.50
C LEU A 85 -21.02 -11.26 2.66
N GLN A 86 -20.20 -12.26 2.36
CA GLN A 86 -19.50 -13.08 3.32
C GLN A 86 -18.03 -12.57 3.46
N HIS A 87 -17.85 -11.53 4.24
CA HIS A 87 -16.57 -10.82 4.35
C HIS A 87 -15.45 -11.69 4.95
N SER A 88 -15.76 -12.64 5.85
CA SER A 88 -14.77 -13.56 6.44
C SER A 88 -14.04 -14.35 5.37
N ILE A 89 -14.74 -14.92 4.40
CA ILE A 89 -14.15 -15.68 3.30
C ILE A 89 -13.14 -14.82 2.51
N ILE A 90 -13.44 -13.52 2.34
CA ILE A 90 -12.52 -12.60 1.66
C ILE A 90 -11.27 -12.37 2.52
N HIS A 91 -11.43 -12.17 3.83
CA HIS A 91 -10.30 -12.02 4.75
C HIS A 91 -9.42 -13.29 4.76
N ASP A 92 -10.03 -14.45 4.90
CA ASP A 92 -9.33 -15.75 4.90
C ASP A 92 -8.49 -15.90 3.61
N ASN A 93 -9.08 -15.60 2.44
CA ASN A 93 -8.39 -15.71 1.15
C ASN A 93 -7.24 -14.72 0.98
N ILE A 94 -7.31 -13.54 1.58
CA ILE A 94 -6.31 -12.47 1.38
C ILE A 94 -5.25 -12.49 2.46
N TYR A 95 -5.62 -12.73 3.72
CA TYR A 95 -4.73 -12.57 4.86
C TYR A 95 -4.33 -13.87 5.55
N ASP A 96 -5.12 -14.95 5.39
CA ASP A 96 -4.93 -16.20 6.13
C ASP A 96 -4.68 -17.41 5.20
N ASN A 97 -4.24 -17.15 3.96
CA ASN A 97 -3.98 -18.18 2.94
C ASN A 97 -2.56 -18.04 2.34
N PHE A 98 -1.56 -17.94 3.19
CA PHE A 98 -0.17 -17.81 2.76
C PHE A 98 0.56 -19.16 2.76
N LEU A 99 1.48 -19.33 1.81
CA LEU A 99 2.39 -20.47 1.84
C LEU A 99 3.32 -20.39 3.06
N GLU A 100 3.67 -21.53 3.63
CA GLU A 100 4.63 -21.63 4.75
C GLU A 100 5.96 -20.90 4.41
N SER A 101 6.44 -21.02 3.17
CA SER A 101 7.66 -20.35 2.70
C SER A 101 7.59 -18.84 2.88
N ARG A 102 6.42 -18.22 2.62
CA ARG A 102 6.21 -16.78 2.83
C ARG A 102 6.31 -16.41 4.32
N LEU A 103 5.76 -17.21 5.23
CA LEU A 103 5.86 -16.95 6.67
C LEU A 103 7.30 -17.11 7.17
N ARG A 104 8.02 -18.15 6.71
CA ARG A 104 9.44 -18.34 7.03
C ARG A 104 10.30 -17.21 6.49
N PHE A 105 10.04 -16.76 5.27
CA PHE A 105 10.70 -15.61 4.68
C PHE A 105 10.43 -14.33 5.48
N THR A 106 9.20 -14.08 5.88
CA THR A 106 8.85 -12.93 6.74
C THR A 106 9.67 -12.95 8.03
N GLY A 107 9.72 -14.09 8.73
CA GLY A 107 10.56 -14.23 9.94
C GLY A 107 12.06 -13.99 9.67
N PHE A 108 12.58 -14.52 8.57
CA PHE A 108 13.95 -14.32 8.15
C PHE A 108 14.27 -12.85 7.89
N VAL A 109 13.43 -12.14 7.14
CA VAL A 109 13.63 -10.72 6.79
C VAL A 109 13.58 -9.84 8.04
N LEU A 110 12.59 -10.08 8.91
CA LEU A 110 12.47 -9.35 10.18
C LEU A 110 13.71 -9.52 11.07
N LEU A 111 14.28 -10.72 11.11
CA LEU A 111 15.45 -11.00 11.95
C LEU A 111 16.77 -10.54 11.32
N ASN A 112 16.94 -10.68 10.00
CA ASN A 112 18.25 -10.58 9.36
C ASN A 112 18.40 -9.42 8.37
N ARG A 113 17.29 -8.74 8.01
CA ARG A 113 17.29 -7.67 6.99
C ARG A 113 16.70 -6.36 7.47
N MET A 114 16.20 -6.32 8.69
CA MET A 114 15.65 -5.12 9.31
C MET A 114 16.76 -4.34 9.99
N ASP A 115 16.76 -3.03 9.75
CA ASP A 115 17.56 -2.05 10.47
C ASP A 115 16.66 -0.95 11.01
N VAL A 116 16.86 -0.56 12.29
CA VAL A 116 16.04 0.43 12.98
C VAL A 116 16.89 1.64 13.33
N LEU A 117 16.54 2.77 12.74
CA LEU A 117 17.22 4.06 12.90
C LEU A 117 16.45 4.92 13.90
N TYR A 118 16.57 4.65 15.19
CA TYR A 118 15.82 5.33 16.25
C TYR A 118 16.00 6.84 16.25
N GLU A 119 17.20 7.32 15.90
CA GLU A 119 17.50 8.76 15.79
C GLU A 119 16.67 9.48 14.71
N TYR A 120 16.13 8.74 13.74
CA TYR A 120 15.27 9.24 12.66
C TYR A 120 13.85 8.69 12.75
N ASN A 121 13.45 8.00 13.82
CA ASN A 121 12.15 7.31 13.94
C ASN A 121 11.79 6.51 12.68
N THR A 122 12.78 5.85 12.09
CA THR A 122 12.70 5.18 10.79
C THR A 122 13.17 3.73 10.89
N ALA A 123 12.57 2.84 10.12
CA ALA A 123 13.06 1.49 9.95
C ALA A 123 13.10 1.10 8.47
N ILE A 124 14.07 0.29 8.09
CA ILE A 124 14.27 -0.17 6.72
C ILE A 124 14.50 -1.68 6.68
N MET A 125 14.05 -2.32 5.58
CA MET A 125 14.45 -3.67 5.19
C MET A 125 15.11 -3.63 3.82
N SER A 126 16.25 -4.30 3.66
CA SER A 126 16.95 -4.45 2.38
C SER A 126 17.01 -5.93 2.00
N ILE A 127 16.28 -6.31 0.96
CA ILE A 127 16.06 -7.69 0.53
C ILE A 127 16.78 -7.94 -0.78
N SER A 128 17.72 -8.89 -0.77
CA SER A 128 18.45 -9.27 -1.96
C SER A 128 17.68 -10.27 -2.84
N LYS A 129 18.06 -10.34 -4.13
CA LYS A 129 17.57 -11.39 -5.03
C LYS A 129 17.83 -12.79 -4.48
N ARG A 130 18.99 -13.02 -3.82
CA ARG A 130 19.33 -14.29 -3.19
C ARG A 130 18.32 -14.67 -2.10
N ASP A 131 17.93 -13.71 -1.27
CA ASP A 131 16.93 -13.95 -0.21
C ASP A 131 15.58 -14.41 -0.81
N LEU A 132 15.14 -13.79 -1.92
CA LEU A 132 13.92 -14.18 -2.61
C LEU A 132 14.01 -15.60 -3.19
N GLN A 133 15.15 -15.94 -3.77
CA GLN A 133 15.39 -17.27 -4.37
C GLN A 133 15.43 -18.37 -3.32
N GLU A 134 16.14 -18.14 -2.21
CA GLU A 134 16.28 -19.10 -1.11
C GLU A 134 14.95 -19.56 -0.54
N PHE A 135 13.98 -18.64 -0.45
CA PHE A 135 12.63 -18.94 0.05
C PHE A 135 11.59 -19.17 -1.07
N ASN A 136 12.01 -19.19 -2.34
CA ASN A 136 11.12 -19.32 -3.50
C ASN A 136 9.98 -18.28 -3.52
N ILE A 137 10.32 -17.02 -3.19
CA ILE A 137 9.37 -15.91 -3.09
C ILE A 137 8.97 -15.40 -4.46
N LYS A 138 7.67 -15.30 -4.68
CA LYS A 138 7.05 -14.84 -5.93
C LYS A 138 6.58 -13.40 -5.81
N THR A 139 6.17 -12.85 -6.95
CA THR A 139 5.49 -11.56 -7.01
C THR A 139 4.22 -11.61 -6.17
N GLY A 140 4.04 -10.63 -5.28
CA GLY A 140 2.92 -10.58 -4.31
C GLY A 140 3.29 -11.08 -2.91
N ASP A 141 4.22 -12.03 -2.75
CA ASP A 141 4.57 -12.58 -1.43
C ASP A 141 5.23 -11.55 -0.49
N THR A 142 5.75 -10.47 -1.03
CA THR A 142 6.38 -9.38 -0.25
C THR A 142 5.40 -8.26 0.11
N GLU A 143 4.14 -8.36 -0.35
CA GLU A 143 3.14 -7.34 -0.03
C GLU A 143 2.85 -7.32 1.48
N GLY A 144 2.77 -6.11 2.03
CA GLY A 144 2.51 -5.91 3.46
C GLY A 144 3.74 -5.98 4.37
N LEU A 145 4.90 -6.49 3.92
CA LEU A 145 6.10 -6.59 4.75
C LEU A 145 6.53 -5.26 5.35
N VAL A 146 6.47 -4.18 4.58
CA VAL A 146 6.85 -2.84 5.05
C VAL A 146 6.02 -2.38 6.25
N ASN A 147 4.78 -2.86 6.38
CA ASN A 147 3.90 -2.46 7.48
C ASN A 147 4.34 -3.02 8.84
N TYR A 148 5.08 -4.15 8.87
CA TYR A 148 5.63 -4.66 10.12
C TYR A 148 6.58 -3.66 10.79
N LEU A 149 7.34 -2.90 10.02
CA LEU A 149 8.25 -1.89 10.54
C LEU A 149 7.49 -0.77 11.29
N LEU A 150 6.32 -0.40 10.80
CA LEU A 150 5.48 0.62 11.47
C LEU A 150 4.84 0.11 12.77
N THR A 151 4.91 -1.18 13.09
CA THR A 151 4.42 -1.71 14.37
C THR A 151 5.40 -1.47 15.52
N ILE A 152 6.66 -1.13 15.21
CA ILE A 152 7.67 -0.80 16.20
C ILE A 152 7.29 0.52 16.87
N GLU A 153 7.36 0.57 18.20
CA GLU A 153 7.11 1.77 18.98
C GLU A 153 8.05 2.92 18.58
N GLY A 154 7.51 4.12 18.40
CA GLY A 154 8.27 5.31 17.99
C GLY A 154 8.58 5.41 16.50
N ILE A 155 8.45 4.34 15.71
CA ILE A 155 8.71 4.40 14.27
C ILE A 155 7.56 5.07 13.53
N LYS A 156 7.90 6.13 12.79
CA LYS A 156 7.00 6.95 11.97
C LYS A 156 7.17 6.73 10.48
N PHE A 157 8.35 6.30 10.03
CA PHE A 157 8.67 6.03 8.63
C PHE A 157 9.23 4.62 8.45
N ALA A 158 8.73 3.91 7.47
CA ALA A 158 9.14 2.56 7.10
C ALA A 158 9.48 2.48 5.61
N ALA A 159 10.59 1.85 5.29
CA ALA A 159 11.03 1.62 3.93
C ALA A 159 11.40 0.14 3.72
N ILE A 160 11.11 -0.37 2.54
CA ILE A 160 11.59 -1.66 2.09
C ILE A 160 12.15 -1.51 0.67
N VAL A 161 13.32 -2.05 0.44
CA VAL A 161 13.91 -2.16 -0.90
C VAL A 161 14.11 -3.62 -1.25
N ILE A 162 13.68 -4.00 -2.45
CA ILE A 162 13.72 -5.37 -2.95
C ILE A 162 14.45 -5.40 -4.29
N ASP A 163 15.49 -6.22 -4.38
CA ASP A 163 16.20 -6.48 -5.64
C ASP A 163 15.39 -7.40 -6.56
N ARG A 164 14.87 -6.84 -7.67
CA ARG A 164 14.04 -7.52 -8.68
C ARG A 164 14.78 -7.72 -10.01
N GLU A 165 16.08 -7.99 -9.99
CA GLU A 165 16.97 -8.17 -11.15
C GLU A 165 17.23 -6.87 -11.93
N GLU A 166 16.25 -6.39 -12.69
CA GLU A 166 16.37 -5.23 -13.57
C GLU A 166 16.28 -3.91 -12.79
N GLU A 167 15.52 -3.91 -11.72
CA GLU A 167 15.30 -2.72 -10.87
C GLU A 167 15.27 -3.08 -9.38
N ARG A 168 15.48 -2.09 -8.53
CA ARG A 168 15.26 -2.16 -7.08
C ARG A 168 13.95 -1.45 -6.80
N LYS A 169 12.98 -2.26 -6.34
CA LYS A 169 11.63 -1.78 -6.04
C LYS A 169 11.58 -1.30 -4.59
N TRP A 170 11.20 -0.05 -4.41
CA TRP A 170 10.98 0.55 -3.11
C TRP A 170 9.49 0.55 -2.74
N SER A 171 9.21 0.38 -1.45
CA SER A 171 7.91 0.68 -0.85
C SER A 171 8.12 1.48 0.42
N PHE A 172 7.38 2.57 0.55
CA PHE A 172 7.46 3.52 1.64
C PHE A 172 6.11 3.61 2.35
N ARG A 173 6.14 3.64 3.67
CA ARG A 173 4.95 3.84 4.51
C ARG A 173 5.28 4.81 5.63
N SER A 174 4.30 5.61 6.05
CA SER A 174 4.48 6.50 7.18
C SER A 174 3.25 6.55 8.08
N LYS A 175 3.44 7.09 9.29
CA LYS A 175 2.41 7.51 10.21
C LYS A 175 2.38 9.03 10.30
N GLY A 176 1.20 9.59 10.58
CA GLY A 176 1.05 11.04 10.74
C GLY A 176 1.26 11.80 9.43
N ASN A 177 1.95 12.93 9.52
CA ASN A 177 2.04 13.92 8.44
C ASN A 177 3.29 13.80 7.56
N PHE A 178 4.13 12.79 7.77
CA PHE A 178 5.31 12.61 6.92
C PHE A 178 4.89 12.09 5.55
N ASP A 179 5.05 12.94 4.51
CA ASP A 179 4.61 12.66 3.16
C ASP A 179 5.63 11.80 2.40
N VAL A 180 5.36 10.48 2.35
CA VAL A 180 6.22 9.54 1.61
C VAL A 180 6.05 9.63 0.09
N ASN A 181 4.99 10.26 -0.43
CA ASN A 181 4.85 10.51 -1.87
C ASN A 181 5.87 11.56 -2.32
N ILE A 182 5.99 12.69 -1.60
CA ILE A 182 7.01 13.70 -1.88
C ILE A 182 8.41 13.10 -1.73
N PHE A 183 8.66 12.32 -0.68
CA PHE A 183 9.94 11.64 -0.46
C PHE A 183 10.31 10.71 -1.64
N ALA A 184 9.38 9.87 -2.07
CA ALA A 184 9.58 8.93 -3.17
C ALA A 184 9.86 9.64 -4.50
N ARG A 185 9.09 10.69 -4.82
CA ARG A 185 9.27 11.50 -6.04
C ARG A 185 10.63 12.19 -6.06
N LYS A 186 11.05 12.77 -4.94
CA LYS A 186 12.30 13.52 -4.84
C LYS A 186 13.53 12.62 -4.96
N HIS A 187 13.50 11.40 -4.42
CA HIS A 187 14.70 10.60 -4.22
C HIS A 187 14.73 9.25 -4.95
N PHE A 188 13.57 8.66 -5.32
CA PHE A 188 13.49 7.25 -5.74
C PHE A 188 12.61 6.99 -6.98
N GLU A 189 12.48 7.95 -7.88
CA GLU A 189 11.66 7.81 -9.10
C GLU A 189 10.30 7.16 -8.83
N GLY A 190 9.56 7.71 -7.86
CA GLY A 190 8.36 7.08 -7.35
C GLY A 190 7.20 8.04 -7.16
N GLY A 191 6.23 7.59 -6.38
CA GLY A 191 5.03 8.35 -6.01
C GLY A 191 3.97 7.46 -5.39
N GLY A 192 2.84 8.06 -5.03
CA GLY A 192 1.72 7.37 -4.39
C GLY A 192 0.88 8.32 -3.55
N HIS A 193 0.46 7.84 -2.38
CA HIS A 193 -0.29 8.61 -1.39
C HIS A 193 0.63 9.18 -0.30
N ILE A 194 0.11 10.08 0.52
CA ILE A 194 0.86 10.70 1.63
C ILE A 194 1.54 9.65 2.52
N ASN A 195 0.81 8.60 2.91
CA ASN A 195 1.32 7.59 3.83
C ASN A 195 1.69 6.25 3.16
N ALA A 196 1.58 6.14 1.84
CA ALA A 196 1.88 4.92 1.10
C ALA A 196 2.36 5.25 -0.32
N ALA A 197 3.65 5.12 -0.57
CA ALA A 197 4.26 5.36 -1.87
C ALA A 197 5.16 4.21 -2.29
N GLY A 198 5.43 4.13 -3.58
CA GLY A 198 6.44 3.25 -4.15
C GLY A 198 7.53 4.05 -4.85
N GLY A 199 8.59 3.36 -5.24
CA GLY A 199 9.67 3.95 -6.03
C GLY A 199 10.52 2.86 -6.66
N ARG A 200 11.47 3.27 -7.48
CA ARG A 200 12.43 2.36 -8.12
C ARG A 200 13.81 2.99 -8.20
N SER A 201 14.80 2.15 -8.41
CA SER A 201 16.16 2.55 -8.69
C SER A 201 16.82 1.53 -9.62
N SER A 202 17.60 2.01 -10.57
CA SER A 202 18.46 1.21 -11.44
C SER A 202 19.83 0.90 -10.82
N ASP A 203 20.16 1.53 -9.70
CA ASP A 203 21.40 1.29 -8.96
C ASP A 203 21.46 -0.13 -8.37
N THR A 204 22.64 -0.53 -7.90
CA THR A 204 22.78 -1.77 -7.10
C THR A 204 21.99 -1.65 -5.79
N LEU A 205 21.62 -2.80 -5.19
CA LEU A 205 20.95 -2.82 -3.89
C LEU A 205 21.74 -2.04 -2.82
N ASN A 206 23.04 -2.23 -2.77
CA ASN A 206 23.92 -1.55 -1.80
C ASN A 206 23.93 -0.03 -2.02
N ASN A 207 24.06 0.43 -3.27
CA ASN A 207 24.12 1.86 -3.57
C ASN A 207 22.80 2.58 -3.26
N THR A 208 21.66 1.99 -3.68
CA THR A 208 20.36 2.60 -3.40
C THR A 208 20.01 2.58 -1.91
N THR A 209 20.44 1.53 -1.17
CA THR A 209 20.31 1.47 0.29
C THR A 209 21.19 2.51 0.97
N ALA A 210 22.44 2.67 0.54
CA ALA A 210 23.35 3.71 1.04
C ALA A 210 22.77 5.12 0.78
N LYS A 211 22.20 5.35 -0.41
CA LYS A 211 21.49 6.60 -0.71
C LYS A 211 20.35 6.86 0.27
N PHE A 212 19.58 5.82 0.62
CA PHE A 212 18.50 5.97 1.61
C PHE A 212 19.04 6.45 2.97
N TYR A 213 20.13 5.87 3.47
CA TYR A 213 20.75 6.28 4.74
C TYR A 213 21.27 7.72 4.72
N GLU A 214 21.71 8.20 3.56
CA GLU A 214 22.12 9.61 3.44
C GLU A 214 20.93 10.56 3.41
N VAL A 215 19.93 10.27 2.58
CA VAL A 215 18.80 11.19 2.44
C VAL A 215 17.89 11.25 3.66
N ILE A 216 17.78 10.18 4.47
CA ILE A 216 16.91 10.19 5.65
C ILE A 216 17.37 11.21 6.70
N LYS A 217 18.65 11.55 6.73
CA LYS A 217 19.22 12.55 7.64
C LYS A 217 18.60 13.94 7.44
N GLU A 218 18.21 14.26 6.19
CA GLU A 218 17.56 15.54 5.86
C GLU A 218 16.17 15.69 6.51
N TYR A 219 15.55 14.59 6.92
CA TYR A 219 14.17 14.53 7.41
C TYR A 219 14.05 14.33 8.91
N GLN A 220 15.16 14.36 9.65
CA GLN A 220 15.18 14.11 11.10
C GLN A 220 14.15 14.97 11.87
N GLN A 221 14.08 16.26 11.58
CA GLN A 221 13.14 17.18 12.25
C GLN A 221 11.68 16.87 11.93
N GLN A 222 11.38 16.39 10.73
CA GLN A 222 10.02 16.05 10.31
C GLN A 222 9.53 14.72 10.90
N LEU A 223 10.47 13.86 11.29
CA LEU A 223 10.23 12.54 11.85
C LEU A 223 10.25 12.52 13.39
N GLN A 224 10.66 13.59 14.03
CA GLN A 224 10.56 13.79 15.50
C GLN A 224 9.14 14.24 15.88
#